data_094ad5fbbd4da81d54a380141222a820
#
_entry.id   094ad5fbbd4da81d54a380141222a820
#
_cell.length_a   1.000
_cell.length_b   1.000
_cell.length_c   1.000
_cell.angle_alpha   90.00
_cell.angle_beta   90.00
_cell.angle_gamma   90.00
#
_symmetry.space_group_name_H-M   'P 1'
#
loop_
_entity.id
_entity.type
_entity.pdbx_description
1 polymer ?
#
loop_
_entity_poly.entity_id
_entity_poly.type
_entity_poly.pdbx_seq_one_letter_code
_entity_poly.pdbx_strand_id
1 'polypeptide(L)'
;DCLTRFVGRLDAVSPQRLRIVATNALRQAKNADEFIRQANLILPKPLEVIAGREEARLIYLGVSHTNASTDKRLVIDIGGGSTEFIIGKGFDPILTESLQMGCVAFTKSYFTDGAITEKAFEKAIAAARKEVLGISRLYQKTGWDSVTGSSGTIKAVNQILLQLGLADENARVTYSGVKEIQKLLIKAKHIDNIDFADIKDTRKAVLPAGVAVLLAAMNVLGIDTISYSDGALREGVMYDMLGRFASEDVRDRSVQALMTRYSVDRKQAKRVVRTAQQLFDQVRNRLGLDEEDADLLRRGAYLYEIGLAISHSSYHRHSAYLLENSDIDGFSQVDKTRLSQLVMHHRRKLKPDSFDEVKMVGGDNLVYLTLILRLAVLVHHSRSKHDTLPIQLAAKDNHTWEVSVNLADDNASLVLSDLQDEIDIWQKWGMSLSVATYEPAIG
;
A
#
# COMPACT_ATOMS: atom_id res chain seq x y z
N ASP A 1 8.74 -23.66 -7.17
CA ASP A 1 8.72 -23.96 -8.62
C ASP A 1 8.11 -22.86 -9.50
N CYS A 2 6.92 -22.32 -9.19
CA CYS A 2 6.31 -21.26 -10.02
C CYS A 2 7.10 -19.95 -9.94
N LEU A 3 7.39 -19.47 -8.74
CA LEU A 3 8.17 -18.23 -8.52
C LEU A 3 9.58 -18.36 -9.11
N THR A 4 10.25 -19.50 -8.95
CA THR A 4 11.57 -19.76 -9.55
C THR A 4 11.57 -19.60 -11.06
N ARG A 5 10.51 -20.10 -11.74
CA ARG A 5 10.35 -19.91 -13.19
C ARG A 5 10.11 -18.46 -13.59
N PHE A 6 9.42 -17.67 -12.73
CA PHE A 6 9.28 -16.22 -12.98
C PHE A 6 10.61 -15.49 -12.82
N VAL A 7 11.38 -15.80 -11.76
CA VAL A 7 12.70 -15.19 -11.51
C VAL A 7 13.62 -15.40 -12.71
N GLY A 8 13.71 -16.62 -13.26
CA GLY A 8 14.53 -16.88 -14.45
C GLY A 8 14.14 -16.11 -15.72
N ARG A 9 12.97 -15.43 -15.73
CA ARG A 9 12.58 -14.52 -16.82
C ARG A 9 12.90 -13.06 -16.51
N LEU A 10 13.33 -12.76 -15.28
CA LEU A 10 13.60 -11.41 -14.82
C LEU A 10 15.08 -11.05 -14.81
N ASP A 11 15.97 -11.96 -15.23
CA ASP A 11 17.43 -11.79 -15.20
C ASP A 11 17.93 -10.50 -15.88
N ALA A 12 17.20 -10.03 -16.90
CA ALA A 12 17.50 -8.78 -17.61
C ALA A 12 16.84 -7.53 -17.00
N VAL A 13 16.04 -7.69 -15.95
CA VAL A 13 15.30 -6.59 -15.32
C VAL A 13 16.01 -6.14 -14.06
N SER A 14 16.44 -4.88 -14.02
CA SER A 14 17.03 -4.28 -12.82
C SER A 14 16.03 -4.33 -11.65
N PRO A 15 16.46 -4.72 -10.42
CA PRO A 15 15.59 -4.75 -9.24
C PRO A 15 14.84 -3.44 -8.98
N GLN A 16 15.43 -2.29 -9.32
CA GLN A 16 14.79 -0.97 -9.20
C GLN A 16 13.57 -0.82 -10.12
N ARG A 17 13.52 -1.56 -11.22
CA ARG A 17 12.42 -1.58 -12.19
C ARG A 17 11.43 -2.72 -11.96
N LEU A 18 11.51 -3.38 -10.81
CA LEU A 18 10.68 -4.51 -10.47
C LEU A 18 9.83 -4.19 -9.24
N ARG A 19 8.56 -4.55 -9.30
CA ARG A 19 7.63 -4.55 -8.17
C ARG A 19 6.87 -5.87 -8.15
N ILE A 20 6.84 -6.53 -7.00
CA ILE A 20 6.20 -7.83 -6.81
C ILE A 20 5.10 -7.65 -5.77
N VAL A 21 3.86 -7.72 -6.21
CA VAL A 21 2.70 -7.47 -5.35
C VAL A 21 1.85 -8.72 -5.16
N ALA A 22 1.30 -8.88 -3.98
CA ALA A 22 0.31 -9.88 -3.65
C ALA A 22 -0.92 -9.23 -3.02
N THR A 23 -2.08 -9.84 -3.24
CA THR A 23 -3.37 -9.26 -2.89
C THR A 23 -4.17 -10.17 -1.96
N ASN A 24 -5.48 -10.26 -2.11
CA ASN A 24 -6.40 -10.94 -1.23
C ASN A 24 -5.96 -12.37 -0.84
N ALA A 25 -5.39 -13.14 -1.75
CA ALA A 25 -4.98 -14.52 -1.47
C ALA A 25 -3.97 -14.61 -0.30
N LEU A 26 -2.97 -13.72 -0.26
CA LEU A 26 -2.00 -13.68 0.83
C LEU A 26 -2.51 -12.90 2.05
N ARG A 27 -3.38 -11.90 1.87
CA ARG A 27 -4.04 -11.24 3.02
C ARG A 27 -4.86 -12.21 3.87
N GLN A 28 -5.44 -13.25 3.25
CA GLN A 28 -6.33 -14.22 3.90
C GLN A 28 -5.65 -15.54 4.28
N ALA A 29 -4.46 -15.81 3.77
CA ALA A 29 -3.77 -17.07 4.01
C ALA A 29 -3.27 -17.16 5.46
N LYS A 30 -3.62 -18.25 6.16
CA LYS A 30 -3.15 -18.51 7.54
C LYS A 30 -1.64 -18.69 7.65
N ASN A 31 -0.99 -19.10 6.58
CA ASN A 31 0.45 -19.32 6.47
C ASN A 31 1.15 -18.27 5.60
N ALA A 32 0.58 -17.06 5.50
CA ALA A 32 1.11 -15.99 4.67
C ALA A 32 2.57 -15.65 5.01
N ASP A 33 2.87 -15.49 6.29
CA ASP A 33 4.22 -15.11 6.77
C ASP A 33 5.28 -16.14 6.35
N GLU A 34 4.98 -17.44 6.50
CA GLU A 34 5.90 -18.51 6.07
C GLU A 34 6.08 -18.50 4.55
N PHE A 35 4.99 -18.31 3.78
CA PHE A 35 5.07 -18.20 2.33
C PHE A 35 5.92 -17.00 1.90
N ILE A 36 5.68 -15.82 2.49
CA ILE A 36 6.41 -14.58 2.18
C ILE A 36 7.90 -14.75 2.51
N ARG A 37 8.22 -15.33 3.66
CA ARG A 37 9.59 -15.61 4.07
C ARG A 37 10.31 -16.48 3.05
N GLN A 38 9.71 -17.60 2.62
CA GLN A 38 10.26 -18.49 1.61
C GLN A 38 10.35 -17.83 0.23
N ALA A 39 9.34 -17.06 -0.16
CA ALA A 39 9.34 -16.34 -1.42
C ALA A 39 10.49 -15.33 -1.49
N ASN A 40 10.71 -14.58 -0.43
CA ASN A 40 11.76 -13.55 -0.37
C ASN A 40 13.18 -14.13 -0.41
N LEU A 41 13.37 -15.42 -0.17
CA LEU A 41 14.67 -16.08 -0.37
C LEU A 41 15.04 -16.28 -1.84
N ILE A 42 14.07 -16.26 -2.74
CA ILE A 42 14.28 -16.52 -4.19
C ILE A 42 13.92 -15.31 -5.07
N LEU A 43 13.18 -14.36 -4.55
CA LEU A 43 12.77 -13.18 -5.30
C LEU A 43 13.87 -12.12 -5.30
N PRO A 44 14.12 -11.41 -6.41
CA PRO A 44 15.14 -10.35 -6.50
C PRO A 44 14.73 -9.07 -5.76
N LYS A 45 13.48 -8.96 -5.34
CA LYS A 45 12.93 -7.87 -4.51
C LYS A 45 11.84 -8.43 -3.59
N PRO A 46 11.67 -7.87 -2.38
CA PRO A 46 10.65 -8.35 -1.44
C PRO A 46 9.23 -8.35 -2.03
N LEU A 47 8.46 -9.36 -1.66
CA LEU A 47 7.04 -9.47 -1.98
C LEU A 47 6.23 -8.48 -1.14
N GLU A 48 5.53 -7.57 -1.80
CA GLU A 48 4.67 -6.56 -1.17
C GLU A 48 3.22 -7.08 -1.08
N VAL A 49 2.70 -7.27 0.13
CA VAL A 49 1.28 -7.52 0.33
C VAL A 49 0.58 -6.17 0.43
N ILE A 50 -0.24 -5.83 -0.57
CA ILE A 50 -0.95 -4.55 -0.61
C ILE A 50 -2.33 -4.66 0.03
N ALA A 51 -2.77 -3.59 0.71
CA ALA A 51 -4.11 -3.50 1.28
C ALA A 51 -5.19 -3.48 0.19
N GLY A 52 -6.43 -3.83 0.53
CA GLY A 52 -7.53 -3.87 -0.45
C GLY A 52 -7.82 -2.51 -1.10
N ARG A 53 -7.75 -1.42 -0.33
CA ARG A 53 -7.93 -0.06 -0.86
C ARG A 53 -6.78 0.36 -1.76
N GLU A 54 -5.55 -0.04 -1.46
CA GLU A 54 -4.40 0.20 -2.34
C GLU A 54 -4.50 -0.63 -3.63
N GLU A 55 -4.97 -1.88 -3.54
CA GLU A 55 -5.32 -2.68 -4.71
C GLU A 55 -6.34 -1.96 -5.59
N ALA A 56 -7.43 -1.46 -4.98
CA ALA A 56 -8.46 -0.68 -5.66
C ALA A 56 -7.90 0.59 -6.33
N ARG A 57 -7.04 1.35 -5.63
CA ARG A 57 -6.37 2.53 -6.19
C ARG A 57 -5.54 2.20 -7.43
N LEU A 58 -4.76 1.13 -7.35
CA LEU A 58 -3.92 0.69 -8.47
C LEU A 58 -4.77 0.20 -9.65
N ILE A 59 -5.85 -0.54 -9.40
CA ILE A 59 -6.79 -0.95 -10.45
C ILE A 59 -7.37 0.29 -11.16
N TYR A 60 -7.82 1.28 -10.40
CA TYR A 60 -8.34 2.52 -10.96
C TYR A 60 -7.31 3.22 -11.85
N LEU A 61 -6.06 3.30 -11.41
CA LEU A 61 -4.96 3.88 -12.18
C LEU A 61 -4.76 3.13 -13.50
N GLY A 62 -4.76 1.79 -13.48
CA GLY A 62 -4.63 0.96 -14.66
C GLY A 62 -5.79 1.17 -15.65
N VAL A 63 -7.03 1.20 -15.16
CA VAL A 63 -8.22 1.48 -15.98
C VAL A 63 -8.15 2.88 -16.58
N SER A 64 -7.77 3.89 -15.79
CA SER A 64 -7.73 5.28 -16.24
C SER A 64 -6.67 5.55 -17.31
N HIS A 65 -5.53 4.87 -17.24
CA HIS A 65 -4.51 4.96 -18.30
C HIS A 65 -4.89 4.21 -19.57
N THR A 66 -5.63 3.10 -19.45
CA THR A 66 -6.07 2.32 -20.60
C THR A 66 -7.26 2.99 -21.31
N ASN A 67 -8.16 3.59 -20.53
CA ASN A 67 -9.37 4.25 -21.00
C ASN A 67 -9.45 5.67 -20.39
N ALA A 68 -8.69 6.60 -20.94
CA ALA A 68 -8.68 7.98 -20.46
C ALA A 68 -10.08 8.62 -20.57
N SER A 69 -10.56 9.23 -19.47
CA SER A 69 -11.79 10.02 -19.41
C SER A 69 -11.66 11.09 -18.35
N THR A 70 -12.25 12.23 -18.57
CA THR A 70 -12.35 13.33 -17.59
C THR A 70 -13.62 13.22 -16.72
N ASP A 71 -14.50 12.27 -17.03
CA ASP A 71 -15.76 12.07 -16.34
C ASP A 71 -15.55 11.33 -15.02
N LYS A 72 -16.51 11.48 -14.13
CA LYS A 72 -16.53 10.70 -12.89
C LYS A 72 -16.94 9.27 -13.21
N ARG A 73 -16.05 8.31 -12.91
CA ARG A 73 -16.20 6.90 -13.28
C ARG A 73 -16.29 6.01 -12.06
N LEU A 74 -17.22 5.07 -12.06
CA LEU A 74 -17.21 3.91 -11.17
C LEU A 74 -16.48 2.76 -11.86
N VAL A 75 -15.44 2.21 -11.22
CA VAL A 75 -14.76 1.00 -11.64
C VAL A 75 -15.17 -0.16 -10.73
N ILE A 76 -15.47 -1.32 -11.32
CA ILE A 76 -15.76 -2.57 -10.63
C ILE A 76 -14.79 -3.63 -11.14
N ASP A 77 -14.00 -4.21 -10.24
CA ASP A 77 -13.08 -5.32 -10.55
C ASP A 77 -13.47 -6.56 -9.72
N ILE A 78 -13.93 -7.61 -10.41
CA ILE A 78 -14.31 -8.87 -9.74
C ILE A 78 -13.12 -9.82 -9.75
N GLY A 79 -12.34 -9.78 -8.68
CA GLY A 79 -11.20 -10.64 -8.47
C GLY A 79 -11.55 -12.05 -7.98
N GLY A 80 -10.54 -12.82 -7.61
CA GLY A 80 -10.73 -14.20 -7.10
C GLY A 80 -11.29 -14.25 -5.68
N GLY A 81 -10.78 -13.42 -4.78
CA GLY A 81 -11.18 -13.39 -3.37
C GLY A 81 -11.97 -12.16 -2.97
N SER A 82 -11.75 -11.03 -3.64
CA SER A 82 -12.39 -9.76 -3.39
C SER A 82 -12.97 -9.15 -4.66
N THR A 83 -13.76 -8.10 -4.48
CA THR A 83 -14.25 -7.23 -5.55
C THR A 83 -13.99 -5.79 -5.14
N GLU A 84 -13.29 -5.07 -5.98
CA GLU A 84 -12.92 -3.68 -5.75
C GLU A 84 -13.93 -2.75 -6.41
N PHE A 85 -14.32 -1.69 -5.69
CA PHE A 85 -15.21 -0.62 -6.15
C PHE A 85 -14.48 0.71 -6.01
N ILE A 86 -14.35 1.46 -7.11
CA ILE A 86 -13.65 2.73 -7.10
C ILE A 86 -14.46 3.79 -7.83
N ILE A 87 -14.73 4.91 -7.17
CA ILE A 87 -15.16 6.12 -7.85
C ILE A 87 -13.97 7.04 -7.96
N GLY A 88 -13.71 7.56 -9.16
CA GLY A 88 -12.65 8.54 -9.37
C GLY A 88 -12.95 9.45 -10.55
N LYS A 89 -12.13 10.49 -10.73
CA LYS A 89 -12.21 11.45 -11.83
C LYS A 89 -10.82 11.65 -12.41
N GLY A 90 -10.71 11.52 -13.73
CA GLY A 90 -9.40 11.51 -14.38
C GLY A 90 -8.53 10.37 -13.84
N PHE A 91 -7.41 10.70 -13.26
CA PHE A 91 -6.48 9.74 -12.61
C PHE A 91 -6.62 9.67 -11.09
N ASP A 92 -7.45 10.51 -10.47
CA ASP A 92 -7.57 10.62 -9.03
C ASP A 92 -8.74 9.79 -8.50
N PRO A 93 -8.49 8.75 -7.67
CA PRO A 93 -9.53 8.04 -6.98
C PRO A 93 -10.15 8.93 -5.88
N ILE A 94 -11.49 8.88 -5.76
CA ILE A 94 -12.26 9.64 -4.78
C ILE A 94 -12.73 8.71 -3.66
N LEU A 95 -13.23 7.53 -4.02
CA LEU A 95 -13.63 6.47 -3.09
C LEU A 95 -13.03 5.16 -3.55
N THR A 96 -12.48 4.40 -2.62
CA THR A 96 -11.91 3.06 -2.87
C THR A 96 -12.39 2.10 -1.80
N GLU A 97 -12.99 0.99 -2.21
CA GLU A 97 -13.38 -0.10 -1.31
C GLU A 97 -13.05 -1.46 -1.92
N SER A 98 -12.75 -2.41 -1.05
CA SER A 98 -12.50 -3.81 -1.40
C SER A 98 -13.40 -4.69 -0.54
N LEU A 99 -14.36 -5.36 -1.17
CA LEU A 99 -15.33 -6.21 -0.51
C LEU A 99 -14.95 -7.69 -0.63
N GLN A 100 -15.21 -8.48 0.44
CA GLN A 100 -14.83 -9.89 0.51
C GLN A 100 -15.80 -10.78 -0.30
N MET A 101 -15.91 -10.52 -1.60
CA MET A 101 -16.79 -11.22 -2.53
C MET A 101 -16.12 -11.41 -3.89
N GLY A 102 -15.27 -12.42 -4.00
CA GLY A 102 -14.59 -12.77 -5.25
C GLY A 102 -15.14 -14.04 -5.87
N CYS A 103 -14.90 -14.22 -7.19
CA CYS A 103 -15.47 -15.33 -7.94
C CYS A 103 -14.97 -16.71 -7.44
N VAL A 104 -13.71 -16.84 -7.01
CA VAL A 104 -13.17 -18.10 -6.48
C VAL A 104 -13.71 -18.38 -5.07
N ALA A 105 -13.75 -17.37 -4.21
CA ALA A 105 -14.28 -17.51 -2.85
C ALA A 105 -15.76 -17.90 -2.86
N PHE A 106 -16.56 -17.25 -3.70
CA PHE A 106 -17.98 -17.52 -3.84
C PHE A 106 -18.26 -18.87 -4.51
N THR A 107 -17.42 -19.30 -5.45
CA THR A 107 -17.52 -20.66 -6.02
C THR A 107 -17.38 -21.71 -4.92
N LYS A 108 -16.38 -21.60 -4.08
CA LYS A 108 -16.16 -22.53 -2.95
C LYS A 108 -17.30 -22.53 -1.94
N SER A 109 -17.98 -21.39 -1.75
CA SER A 109 -19.05 -21.24 -0.73
C SER A 109 -20.43 -21.62 -1.24
N TYR A 110 -20.73 -21.39 -2.52
CA TYR A 110 -22.10 -21.45 -3.03
C TYR A 110 -22.29 -22.41 -4.22
N PHE A 111 -21.24 -22.76 -4.95
CA PHE A 111 -21.29 -23.63 -6.12
C PHE A 111 -20.37 -24.85 -5.91
N THR A 112 -20.56 -25.50 -4.76
CA THR A 112 -19.81 -26.70 -4.39
C THR A 112 -20.04 -27.83 -5.39
N ASP A 113 -19.01 -28.64 -5.60
CA ASP A 113 -19.04 -29.81 -6.52
C ASP A 113 -19.44 -29.46 -7.95
N GLY A 114 -19.29 -28.20 -8.35
CA GLY A 114 -19.63 -27.72 -9.68
C GLY A 114 -21.13 -27.61 -9.98
N ALA A 115 -22.00 -27.84 -9.02
CA ALA A 115 -23.45 -27.79 -9.22
C ALA A 115 -23.95 -26.35 -9.37
N ILE A 116 -24.75 -26.12 -10.41
CA ILE A 116 -25.35 -24.79 -10.71
C ILE A 116 -26.87 -24.92 -10.56
N THR A 117 -27.40 -24.37 -9.45
CA THR A 117 -28.83 -24.37 -9.16
C THR A 117 -29.35 -22.95 -8.94
N GLU A 118 -30.66 -22.76 -9.13
CA GLU A 118 -31.32 -21.49 -8.83
C GLU A 118 -31.09 -21.08 -7.37
N LYS A 119 -31.24 -22.03 -6.44
CA LYS A 119 -31.01 -21.82 -5.00
C LYS A 119 -29.59 -21.45 -4.67
N ALA A 120 -28.57 -21.97 -5.41
CA ALA A 120 -27.17 -21.57 -5.25
C ALA A 120 -26.97 -20.12 -5.69
N PHE A 121 -27.55 -19.73 -6.82
CA PHE A 121 -27.52 -18.34 -7.30
C PHE A 121 -28.20 -17.38 -6.33
N GLU A 122 -29.42 -17.72 -5.84
CA GLU A 122 -30.14 -16.90 -4.86
C GLU A 122 -29.29 -16.62 -3.62
N LYS A 123 -28.67 -17.67 -3.05
CA LYS A 123 -27.79 -17.54 -1.88
C LYS A 123 -26.55 -16.68 -2.16
N ALA A 124 -25.90 -16.92 -3.29
CA ALA A 124 -24.70 -16.15 -3.69
C ALA A 124 -25.04 -14.67 -3.92
N ILE A 125 -26.13 -14.39 -4.66
CA ILE A 125 -26.60 -13.02 -4.91
C ILE A 125 -27.00 -12.35 -3.58
N ALA A 126 -27.70 -13.02 -2.68
CA ALA A 126 -28.09 -12.45 -1.40
C ALA A 126 -26.88 -12.10 -0.52
N ALA A 127 -25.84 -12.95 -0.50
CA ALA A 127 -24.61 -12.69 0.21
C ALA A 127 -23.86 -11.50 -0.40
N ALA A 128 -23.68 -11.47 -1.71
CA ALA A 128 -23.03 -10.33 -2.39
C ALA A 128 -23.80 -9.02 -2.19
N ARG A 129 -25.14 -9.04 -2.25
CA ARG A 129 -25.97 -7.87 -1.96
C ARG A 129 -25.71 -7.31 -0.57
N LYS A 130 -25.56 -8.15 0.43
CA LYS A 130 -25.27 -7.73 1.81
C LYS A 130 -23.95 -6.94 1.88
N GLU A 131 -22.92 -7.41 1.21
CA GLU A 131 -21.62 -6.71 1.14
C GLU A 131 -21.77 -5.35 0.44
N VAL A 132 -22.39 -5.29 -0.75
CA VAL A 132 -22.53 -4.06 -1.55
C VAL A 132 -23.44 -3.04 -0.85
N LEU A 133 -24.46 -3.47 -0.10
CA LEU A 133 -25.30 -2.55 0.67
C LEU A 133 -24.50 -1.72 1.68
N GLY A 134 -23.40 -2.27 2.22
CA GLY A 134 -22.52 -1.56 3.16
C GLY A 134 -21.91 -0.27 2.57
N ILE A 135 -21.67 -0.24 1.27
CA ILE A 135 -21.07 0.91 0.57
C ILE A 135 -22.08 1.71 -0.26
N SER A 136 -23.26 1.17 -0.54
CA SER A 136 -24.20 1.68 -1.56
C SER A 136 -24.60 3.13 -1.34
N ARG A 137 -24.94 3.52 -0.10
CA ARG A 137 -25.39 4.88 0.21
C ARG A 137 -24.33 5.93 -0.10
N LEU A 138 -23.06 5.67 0.26
CA LEU A 138 -21.97 6.60 0.02
C LEU A 138 -21.65 6.70 -1.46
N TYR A 139 -21.62 5.56 -2.15
CA TYR A 139 -21.34 5.50 -3.58
C TYR A 139 -22.42 6.19 -4.41
N GLN A 140 -23.70 5.91 -4.16
CA GLN A 140 -24.83 6.58 -4.84
C GLN A 140 -24.84 8.08 -4.56
N LYS A 141 -24.55 8.53 -3.34
CA LYS A 141 -24.44 9.96 -3.00
C LYS A 141 -23.30 10.64 -3.76
N THR A 142 -22.16 9.97 -3.91
CA THR A 142 -21.01 10.48 -4.67
C THR A 142 -21.32 10.54 -6.16
N GLY A 143 -22.07 9.56 -6.67
CA GLY A 143 -22.49 9.45 -8.06
C GLY A 143 -21.35 9.20 -9.03
N TRP A 144 -21.68 8.82 -10.24
CA TRP A 144 -20.79 8.59 -11.38
C TRP A 144 -21.50 8.86 -12.70
N ASP A 145 -20.74 9.19 -13.74
CA ASP A 145 -21.24 9.44 -15.08
C ASP A 145 -21.15 8.19 -15.96
N SER A 146 -20.18 7.31 -15.67
CA SER A 146 -19.94 6.07 -16.40
C SER A 146 -19.51 4.93 -15.48
N VAL A 147 -19.73 3.68 -15.92
CA VAL A 147 -19.31 2.48 -15.20
C VAL A 147 -18.39 1.65 -16.09
N THR A 148 -17.23 1.27 -15.55
CA THR A 148 -16.25 0.42 -16.21
C THR A 148 -16.00 -0.83 -15.37
N GLY A 149 -16.01 -1.98 -15.98
CA GLY A 149 -15.64 -3.24 -15.35
C GLY A 149 -14.30 -3.74 -15.84
N SER A 150 -13.49 -4.27 -14.96
CA SER A 150 -12.21 -4.90 -15.30
C SER A 150 -12.13 -6.34 -14.81
N SER A 151 -11.00 -6.98 -15.04
CA SER A 151 -10.72 -8.37 -14.69
C SER A 151 -11.36 -9.45 -15.56
N GLY A 152 -10.95 -10.68 -15.26
CA GLY A 152 -11.33 -11.83 -16.08
C GLY A 152 -12.80 -12.23 -15.99
N THR A 153 -13.52 -11.87 -14.92
CA THR A 153 -14.96 -12.13 -14.81
C THR A 153 -15.73 -11.25 -15.77
N ILE A 154 -15.50 -9.95 -15.73
CA ILE A 154 -16.17 -8.98 -16.63
C ILE A 154 -15.80 -9.26 -18.09
N LYS A 155 -14.52 -9.60 -18.36
CA LYS A 155 -14.07 -10.02 -19.70
C LYS A 155 -14.87 -11.20 -20.23
N ALA A 156 -15.00 -12.26 -19.44
CA ALA A 156 -15.74 -13.45 -19.85
C ALA A 156 -17.22 -13.14 -20.09
N VAL A 157 -17.86 -12.38 -19.19
CA VAL A 157 -19.26 -11.97 -19.37
C VAL A 157 -19.44 -11.13 -20.64
N ASN A 158 -18.55 -10.16 -20.89
CA ASN A 158 -18.60 -9.34 -22.10
C ASN A 158 -18.46 -10.20 -23.36
N GLN A 159 -17.49 -11.12 -23.40
CA GLN A 159 -17.28 -12.03 -24.54
C GLN A 159 -18.52 -12.89 -24.81
N ILE A 160 -19.13 -13.46 -23.77
CA ILE A 160 -20.37 -14.27 -23.89
C ILE A 160 -21.51 -13.42 -24.45
N LEU A 161 -21.71 -12.21 -23.93
CA LEU A 161 -22.78 -11.33 -24.40
C LEU A 161 -22.60 -10.93 -25.87
N LEU A 162 -21.37 -10.67 -26.31
CA LEU A 162 -21.06 -10.41 -27.72
C LEU A 162 -21.37 -11.61 -28.60
N GLN A 163 -20.98 -12.82 -28.18
CA GLN A 163 -21.25 -14.06 -28.91
C GLN A 163 -22.75 -14.35 -29.04
N LEU A 164 -23.53 -14.04 -27.99
CA LEU A 164 -24.97 -14.26 -27.97
C LEU A 164 -25.80 -13.12 -28.59
N GLY A 165 -25.16 -12.02 -29.01
CA GLY A 165 -25.86 -10.82 -29.49
C GLY A 165 -26.69 -10.12 -28.40
N LEU A 166 -26.28 -10.23 -27.15
CA LEU A 166 -26.97 -9.69 -25.97
C LEU A 166 -26.25 -8.45 -25.36
N ALA A 167 -25.13 -8.05 -25.94
CA ALA A 167 -24.51 -6.75 -25.64
C ALA A 167 -25.34 -5.62 -26.26
N ASP A 168 -25.19 -4.41 -25.71
CA ASP A 168 -25.83 -3.25 -26.32
C ASP A 168 -25.08 -2.78 -27.61
N GLU A 169 -25.59 -1.73 -28.23
CA GLU A 169 -25.01 -1.14 -29.45
C GLU A 169 -23.56 -0.65 -29.29
N ASN A 170 -23.14 -0.37 -28.06
CA ASN A 170 -21.77 0.04 -27.70
C ASN A 170 -20.93 -1.11 -27.16
N ALA A 171 -21.33 -2.37 -27.38
CA ALA A 171 -20.66 -3.57 -26.93
C ALA A 171 -20.50 -3.66 -25.38
N ARG A 172 -21.42 -3.04 -24.62
CA ARG A 172 -21.38 -3.02 -23.16
C ARG A 172 -22.13 -4.20 -22.56
N VAL A 173 -21.70 -4.58 -21.36
CA VAL A 173 -22.38 -5.57 -20.50
C VAL A 173 -23.67 -4.94 -19.96
N THR A 174 -24.81 -5.52 -20.30
CA THR A 174 -26.12 -5.06 -19.84
C THR A 174 -26.63 -5.92 -18.68
N TYR A 175 -27.39 -5.33 -17.74
CA TYR A 175 -27.99 -6.07 -16.64
C TYR A 175 -28.93 -7.19 -17.13
N SER A 176 -29.72 -6.91 -18.17
CA SER A 176 -30.59 -7.91 -18.79
C SER A 176 -29.81 -9.05 -19.43
N GLY A 177 -28.72 -8.74 -20.12
CA GLY A 177 -27.82 -9.74 -20.71
C GLY A 177 -27.17 -10.64 -19.65
N VAL A 178 -26.70 -10.07 -18.53
CA VAL A 178 -26.13 -10.84 -17.43
C VAL A 178 -27.18 -11.77 -16.81
N LYS A 179 -28.47 -11.36 -16.74
CA LYS A 179 -29.57 -12.24 -16.33
C LYS A 179 -29.81 -13.39 -17.30
N GLU A 180 -29.67 -13.16 -18.59
CA GLU A 180 -29.78 -14.26 -19.56
C GLU A 180 -28.61 -15.26 -19.43
N ILE A 181 -27.37 -14.78 -19.19
CA ILE A 181 -26.26 -15.67 -18.84
C ILE A 181 -26.58 -16.50 -17.59
N GLN A 182 -27.13 -15.89 -16.53
CA GLN A 182 -27.57 -16.62 -15.33
C GLN A 182 -28.53 -17.77 -15.67
N LYS A 183 -29.54 -17.51 -16.51
CA LYS A 183 -30.51 -18.54 -16.92
C LYS A 183 -29.85 -19.68 -17.69
N LEU A 184 -28.93 -19.35 -18.59
CA LEU A 184 -28.17 -20.35 -19.36
C LEU A 184 -27.28 -21.21 -18.45
N LEU A 185 -26.64 -20.60 -17.46
CA LEU A 185 -25.83 -21.31 -16.46
C LEU A 185 -26.69 -22.24 -15.61
N ILE A 186 -27.87 -21.79 -15.14
CA ILE A 186 -28.81 -22.65 -14.39
C ILE A 186 -29.26 -23.82 -15.26
N LYS A 187 -29.55 -23.59 -16.55
CA LYS A 187 -29.93 -24.63 -17.50
C LYS A 187 -28.81 -25.67 -17.72
N ALA A 188 -27.54 -25.25 -17.66
CA ALA A 188 -26.38 -26.17 -17.76
C ALA A 188 -26.27 -27.11 -16.54
N LYS A 189 -26.80 -26.74 -15.36
CA LYS A 189 -26.83 -27.50 -14.11
C LYS A 189 -25.47 -27.82 -13.49
N HIS A 190 -24.40 -27.88 -14.26
CA HIS A 190 -23.06 -28.17 -13.79
C HIS A 190 -22.02 -27.40 -14.59
N ILE A 191 -20.89 -27.08 -13.96
CA ILE A 191 -19.81 -26.29 -14.59
C ILE A 191 -19.24 -26.98 -15.83
N ASP A 192 -19.16 -28.31 -15.82
CA ASP A 192 -18.63 -29.10 -16.95
C ASP A 192 -19.54 -29.05 -18.20
N ASN A 193 -20.80 -28.70 -18.03
CA ASN A 193 -21.78 -28.56 -19.09
C ASN A 193 -21.88 -27.13 -19.64
N ILE A 194 -21.02 -26.20 -19.17
CA ILE A 194 -21.01 -24.84 -19.68
C ILE A 194 -20.36 -24.85 -21.06
N ASP A 195 -21.17 -24.55 -22.06
CA ASP A 195 -20.74 -24.52 -23.47
C ASP A 195 -20.80 -23.07 -23.99
N PHE A 196 -19.76 -22.28 -23.64
CA PHE A 196 -19.50 -20.99 -24.26
C PHE A 196 -18.17 -21.04 -25.00
N ALA A 197 -18.19 -20.65 -26.27
CA ALA A 197 -16.99 -20.63 -27.11
C ALA A 197 -15.92 -19.70 -26.52
N ASP A 198 -14.66 -20.04 -26.71
CA ASP A 198 -13.48 -19.25 -26.32
C ASP A 198 -13.35 -18.92 -24.82
N ILE A 199 -14.18 -19.53 -23.96
CA ILE A 199 -14.04 -19.40 -22.50
C ILE A 199 -13.25 -20.59 -21.95
N LYS A 200 -12.08 -20.28 -21.36
CA LYS A 200 -11.21 -21.30 -20.75
C LYS A 200 -11.90 -22.04 -19.61
N ASP A 201 -11.65 -23.35 -19.44
CA ASP A 201 -12.28 -24.16 -18.39
C ASP A 201 -12.01 -23.62 -16.98
N THR A 202 -10.82 -23.12 -16.71
CA THR A 202 -10.51 -22.44 -15.42
C THR A 202 -11.38 -21.21 -15.18
N ARG A 203 -11.91 -20.58 -16.22
CA ARG A 203 -12.83 -19.46 -16.12
C ARG A 203 -14.27 -19.92 -16.03
N LYS A 204 -14.67 -20.98 -16.75
CA LYS A 204 -16.00 -21.61 -16.64
C LYS A 204 -16.27 -22.03 -15.19
N ALA A 205 -15.27 -22.60 -14.50
CA ALA A 205 -15.36 -23.05 -13.14
C ALA A 205 -15.80 -21.95 -12.12
N VAL A 206 -15.47 -20.69 -12.38
CA VAL A 206 -15.79 -19.57 -11.48
C VAL A 206 -16.83 -18.60 -12.05
N LEU A 207 -17.32 -18.87 -13.27
CA LEU A 207 -18.25 -17.99 -13.97
C LEU A 207 -19.61 -17.84 -13.24
N PRO A 208 -20.24 -18.91 -12.69
CA PRO A 208 -21.51 -18.75 -11.98
C PRO A 208 -21.40 -17.80 -10.79
N ALA A 209 -20.35 -17.92 -9.99
CA ALA A 209 -20.10 -17.06 -8.86
C ALA A 209 -19.81 -15.61 -9.30
N GLY A 210 -19.01 -15.42 -10.34
CA GLY A 210 -18.74 -14.09 -10.90
C GLY A 210 -20.00 -13.39 -11.41
N VAL A 211 -20.88 -14.12 -12.09
CA VAL A 211 -22.20 -13.64 -12.55
C VAL A 211 -23.08 -13.26 -11.36
N ALA A 212 -23.10 -14.05 -10.29
CA ALA A 212 -23.89 -13.75 -9.09
C ALA A 212 -23.41 -12.46 -8.40
N VAL A 213 -22.09 -12.29 -8.25
CA VAL A 213 -21.48 -11.06 -7.71
C VAL A 213 -21.79 -9.84 -8.58
N LEU A 214 -21.67 -9.98 -9.90
CA LEU A 214 -21.95 -8.90 -10.84
C LEU A 214 -23.42 -8.48 -10.80
N LEU A 215 -24.36 -9.43 -10.82
CA LEU A 215 -25.81 -9.16 -10.70
C LEU A 215 -26.14 -8.42 -9.41
N ALA A 216 -25.54 -8.83 -8.30
CA ALA A 216 -25.75 -8.16 -7.01
C ALA A 216 -25.25 -6.73 -7.02
N ALA A 217 -24.03 -6.49 -7.55
CA ALA A 217 -23.43 -5.17 -7.66
C ALA A 217 -24.27 -4.24 -8.54
N MET A 218 -24.64 -4.70 -9.74
CA MET A 218 -25.46 -3.91 -10.67
C MET A 218 -26.84 -3.59 -10.07
N ASN A 219 -27.49 -4.55 -9.45
CA ASN A 219 -28.81 -4.35 -8.84
C ASN A 219 -28.80 -3.35 -7.68
N VAL A 220 -27.85 -3.50 -6.73
CA VAL A 220 -27.81 -2.65 -5.52
C VAL A 220 -27.40 -1.21 -5.87
N LEU A 221 -26.48 -1.04 -6.80
CA LEU A 221 -26.00 0.27 -7.20
C LEU A 221 -26.86 0.95 -8.28
N GLY A 222 -27.83 0.23 -8.88
CA GLY A 222 -28.69 0.76 -9.95
C GLY A 222 -27.93 0.93 -11.26
N ILE A 223 -27.08 -0.04 -11.63
CA ILE A 223 -26.26 -0.01 -12.83
C ILE A 223 -26.94 -0.79 -13.95
N ASP A 224 -27.23 -0.15 -15.07
CA ASP A 224 -27.83 -0.79 -16.23
C ASP A 224 -26.79 -1.34 -17.21
N THR A 225 -25.66 -0.62 -17.37
CA THR A 225 -24.61 -1.00 -18.33
C THR A 225 -23.21 -0.79 -17.76
N ILE A 226 -22.27 -1.66 -18.17
CA ILE A 226 -20.84 -1.62 -17.80
C ILE A 226 -20.01 -1.73 -19.07
N SER A 227 -19.06 -0.81 -19.29
CA SER A 227 -18.04 -0.91 -20.32
C SER A 227 -16.90 -1.78 -19.84
N TYR A 228 -16.34 -2.64 -20.69
CA TYR A 228 -15.17 -3.45 -20.34
C TYR A 228 -13.87 -2.67 -20.54
N SER A 229 -12.90 -2.90 -19.66
CA SER A 229 -11.51 -2.43 -19.77
C SER A 229 -10.52 -3.57 -19.62
N ASP A 230 -9.50 -3.62 -20.48
CA ASP A 230 -8.36 -4.53 -20.33
C ASP A 230 -7.37 -4.05 -19.25
N GLY A 231 -7.39 -2.76 -18.90
CA GLY A 231 -6.58 -2.19 -17.83
C GLY A 231 -7.07 -2.66 -16.46
N ALA A 232 -6.13 -3.09 -15.61
CA ALA A 232 -6.41 -3.62 -14.28
C ALA A 232 -5.19 -3.38 -13.36
N LEU A 233 -5.05 -4.20 -12.30
CA LEU A 233 -3.98 -4.07 -11.30
C LEU A 233 -2.57 -4.01 -11.89
N ARG A 234 -2.24 -4.86 -12.87
CA ARG A 234 -0.88 -4.95 -13.44
C ARG A 234 -0.47 -3.65 -14.11
N GLU A 235 -1.35 -3.12 -14.93
CA GLU A 235 -1.16 -1.84 -15.62
C GLU A 235 -1.04 -0.71 -14.60
N GLY A 236 -1.88 -0.72 -13.55
CA GLY A 236 -1.81 0.24 -12.46
C GLY A 236 -0.50 0.21 -11.68
N VAL A 237 0.02 -0.97 -11.37
CA VAL A 237 1.34 -1.11 -10.74
C VAL A 237 2.45 -0.54 -11.63
N MET A 238 2.39 -0.78 -12.93
CA MET A 238 3.37 -0.23 -13.88
C MET A 238 3.33 1.31 -13.92
N TYR A 239 2.14 1.90 -14.01
CA TYR A 239 2.00 3.35 -14.01
C TYR A 239 2.36 4.00 -12.67
N ASP A 240 2.03 3.35 -11.55
CA ASP A 240 2.45 3.79 -10.21
C ASP A 240 3.98 3.80 -10.07
N MET A 241 4.66 2.78 -10.60
CA MET A 241 6.12 2.74 -10.64
C MET A 241 6.69 3.88 -11.49
N LEU A 242 6.12 4.18 -12.65
CA LEU A 242 6.54 5.31 -13.47
C LEU A 242 6.37 6.64 -12.72
N GLY A 243 5.27 6.82 -12.00
CA GLY A 243 5.03 8.00 -11.14
C GLY A 243 6.06 8.14 -10.01
N ARG A 244 6.56 7.02 -9.46
CA ARG A 244 7.61 7.04 -8.42
C ARG A 244 8.97 7.50 -8.95
N PHE A 245 9.25 7.29 -10.23
CA PHE A 245 10.45 7.81 -10.90
C PHE A 245 10.30 9.26 -11.39
N ALA A 246 9.07 9.73 -11.55
CA ALA A 246 8.75 11.13 -11.79
C ALA A 246 8.54 11.86 -10.44
N SER A 247 8.51 13.18 -10.45
CA SER A 247 8.34 14.01 -9.25
C SER A 247 6.97 13.92 -8.54
N GLU A 248 6.13 12.96 -8.89
CA GLU A 248 4.74 12.85 -8.43
C GLU A 248 4.45 11.56 -7.63
N ASP A 249 5.34 11.21 -6.69
CA ASP A 249 5.14 10.05 -5.83
C ASP A 249 3.85 10.21 -4.97
N VAL A 250 2.89 9.31 -5.16
CA VAL A 250 1.63 9.29 -4.40
C VAL A 250 1.86 9.22 -2.89
N ARG A 251 2.95 8.58 -2.44
CA ARG A 251 3.31 8.49 -1.02
C ARG A 251 3.57 9.86 -0.40
N ASP A 252 4.17 10.78 -1.15
CA ASP A 252 4.41 12.14 -0.66
C ASP A 252 3.12 12.96 -0.55
N ARG A 253 2.17 12.77 -1.47
CA ARG A 253 0.81 13.33 -1.34
C ARG A 253 0.11 12.78 -0.09
N SER A 254 0.22 11.49 0.17
CA SER A 254 -0.34 10.83 1.35
C SER A 254 0.27 11.35 2.65
N VAL A 255 1.58 11.56 2.69
CA VAL A 255 2.28 12.20 3.83
C VAL A 255 1.72 13.59 4.10
N GLN A 256 1.56 14.43 3.06
CA GLN A 256 0.98 15.77 3.21
C GLN A 256 -0.46 15.74 3.67
N ALA A 257 -1.26 14.78 3.22
CA ALA A 257 -2.64 14.57 3.67
C ALA A 257 -2.69 14.19 5.15
N LEU A 258 -1.84 13.26 5.61
CA LEU A 258 -1.72 12.88 7.02
C LEU A 258 -1.27 14.07 7.90
N MET A 259 -0.26 14.83 7.45
CA MET A 259 0.17 16.05 8.17
C MET A 259 -0.98 17.04 8.35
N THR A 260 -1.81 17.21 7.35
CA THR A 260 -3.00 18.09 7.41
C THR A 260 -4.05 17.50 8.34
N ARG A 261 -4.37 16.22 8.18
CA ARG A 261 -5.39 15.51 8.98
C ARG A 261 -5.10 15.56 10.48
N TYR A 262 -3.83 15.42 10.86
CA TYR A 262 -3.39 15.38 12.26
C TYR A 262 -2.76 16.70 12.73
N SER A 263 -2.93 17.78 11.98
CA SER A 263 -2.49 19.14 12.34
C SER A 263 -1.01 19.22 12.74
N VAL A 264 -0.13 18.55 12.00
CA VAL A 264 1.32 18.54 12.28
C VAL A 264 1.90 19.95 12.15
N ASP A 265 2.78 20.34 13.09
CA ASP A 265 3.57 21.56 12.99
C ASP A 265 4.55 21.46 11.80
N ARG A 266 4.14 22.03 10.66
CA ARG A 266 4.91 21.96 9.41
C ARG A 266 6.29 22.64 9.51
N LYS A 267 6.43 23.67 10.37
CA LYS A 267 7.71 24.35 10.56
C LYS A 267 8.69 23.46 11.32
N GLN A 268 8.19 22.83 12.38
CA GLN A 268 8.98 21.87 13.17
C GLN A 268 9.37 20.64 12.32
N ALA A 269 8.41 20.03 11.63
CA ALA A 269 8.68 18.89 10.77
C ALA A 269 9.75 19.21 9.70
N LYS A 270 9.67 20.36 9.05
CA LYS A 270 10.67 20.79 8.05
C LYS A 270 12.07 20.96 8.66
N ARG A 271 12.20 21.45 9.91
CA ARG A 271 13.49 21.54 10.60
C ARG A 271 14.09 20.15 10.83
N VAL A 272 13.29 19.24 11.38
CA VAL A 272 13.72 17.86 11.63
C VAL A 272 14.09 17.15 10.33
N VAL A 273 13.28 17.29 9.27
CA VAL A 273 13.60 16.74 7.94
C VAL A 273 14.94 17.24 7.43
N ARG A 274 15.20 18.57 7.50
CA ARG A 274 16.48 19.14 7.02
C ARG A 274 17.66 18.55 7.78
N THR A 275 17.60 18.51 9.10
CA THR A 275 18.69 17.96 9.92
C THR A 275 18.85 16.47 9.68
N ALA A 276 17.77 15.69 9.63
CA ALA A 276 17.83 14.27 9.32
C ALA A 276 18.50 14.00 7.96
N GLN A 277 18.14 14.76 6.93
CA GLN A 277 18.77 14.64 5.61
C GLN A 277 20.26 14.98 5.65
N GLN A 278 20.65 16.06 6.32
CA GLN A 278 22.06 16.45 6.44
C GLN A 278 22.88 15.38 7.18
N LEU A 279 22.34 14.78 8.24
CA LEU A 279 23.01 13.69 8.96
C LEU A 279 23.10 12.42 8.11
N PHE A 280 22.03 12.11 7.37
CA PHE A 280 22.00 10.99 6.44
C PHE A 280 23.08 11.10 5.37
N ASP A 281 23.23 12.27 4.73
CA ASP A 281 24.19 12.50 3.67
C ASP A 281 25.65 12.33 4.15
N GLN A 282 25.92 12.59 5.44
CA GLN A 282 27.25 12.40 6.03
C GLN A 282 27.66 10.93 6.14
N VAL A 283 26.68 10.02 6.30
CA VAL A 283 26.98 8.62 6.59
C VAL A 283 26.54 7.65 5.48
N ARG A 284 25.70 8.09 4.52
CA ARG A 284 25.08 7.23 3.52
C ARG A 284 26.07 6.35 2.74
N ASN A 285 27.17 6.95 2.27
CA ASN A 285 28.17 6.24 1.46
C ASN A 285 28.91 5.18 2.28
N ARG A 286 29.20 5.48 3.55
CA ARG A 286 29.90 4.56 4.45
C ARG A 286 29.06 3.36 4.83
N LEU A 287 27.73 3.53 4.94
CA LEU A 287 26.78 2.52 5.39
C LEU A 287 26.04 1.84 4.24
N GLY A 288 26.23 2.30 3.00
CA GLY A 288 25.54 1.78 1.83
C GLY A 288 24.04 2.08 1.80
N LEU A 289 23.62 3.22 2.39
CA LEU A 289 22.23 3.66 2.39
C LEU A 289 21.82 4.22 1.03
N ASP A 290 20.62 3.86 0.57
CA ASP A 290 20.11 4.24 -0.75
C ASP A 290 19.03 5.35 -0.72
N GLU A 291 18.42 5.65 -1.85
CA GLU A 291 17.36 6.66 -1.97
C GLU A 291 16.03 6.19 -1.32
N GLU A 292 15.76 4.87 -1.25
CA GLU A 292 14.57 4.36 -0.54
C GLU A 292 14.72 4.60 0.97
N ASP A 293 15.93 4.46 1.50
CA ASP A 293 16.26 4.78 2.89
C ASP A 293 16.13 6.28 3.19
N ALA A 294 16.64 7.14 2.28
CA ALA A 294 16.48 8.59 2.40
C ALA A 294 15.01 9.02 2.41
N ASP A 295 14.21 8.43 1.55
CA ASP A 295 12.77 8.67 1.45
C ASP A 295 12.01 8.21 2.70
N LEU A 296 12.33 7.01 3.23
CA LEU A 296 11.76 6.50 4.46
C LEU A 296 12.05 7.44 5.64
N LEU A 297 13.31 7.85 5.78
CA LEU A 297 13.74 8.81 6.81
C LEU A 297 12.99 10.13 6.70
N ARG A 298 12.92 10.68 5.49
CA ARG A 298 12.23 11.95 5.20
C ARG A 298 10.75 11.88 5.59
N ARG A 299 10.06 10.82 5.19
CA ARG A 299 8.64 10.59 5.52
C ARG A 299 8.44 10.37 7.02
N GLY A 300 9.31 9.62 7.67
CA GLY A 300 9.32 9.45 9.13
C GLY A 300 9.48 10.79 9.86
N ALA A 301 10.40 11.64 9.41
CA ALA A 301 10.63 12.96 9.96
C ALA A 301 9.46 13.95 9.74
N TYR A 302 8.64 13.77 8.71
CA TYR A 302 7.39 14.53 8.57
C TYR A 302 6.27 14.04 9.51
N LEU A 303 6.25 12.75 9.84
CA LEU A 303 5.10 12.11 10.49
C LEU A 303 5.34 11.71 11.95
N TYR A 304 6.53 11.96 12.52
CA TYR A 304 6.87 11.51 13.86
C TYR A 304 5.96 12.08 14.96
N GLU A 305 5.34 13.25 14.74
CA GLU A 305 4.44 13.92 15.70
C GLU A 305 2.94 13.71 15.45
N ILE A 306 2.51 12.92 14.45
CA ILE A 306 1.06 12.78 14.16
C ILE A 306 0.25 12.24 15.36
N GLY A 307 0.88 11.50 16.25
CA GLY A 307 0.26 10.99 17.47
C GLY A 307 -0.04 12.04 18.54
N LEU A 308 0.49 13.28 18.41
CA LEU A 308 0.10 14.40 19.26
C LEU A 308 -1.39 14.72 19.16
N ALA A 309 -2.02 14.41 18.04
CA ALA A 309 -3.46 14.55 17.86
C ALA A 309 -4.28 13.62 18.78
N ILE A 310 -3.67 12.55 19.30
CA ILE A 310 -4.29 11.64 20.28
C ILE A 310 -3.92 12.05 21.69
N SER A 311 -2.61 12.14 22.00
CA SER A 311 -2.13 12.55 23.32
C SER A 311 -0.65 12.96 23.26
N HIS A 312 -0.27 13.95 24.07
CA HIS A 312 1.14 14.32 24.26
C HIS A 312 1.93 13.19 24.98
N SER A 313 1.27 12.49 25.91
CA SER A 313 1.89 11.32 26.56
C SER A 313 2.07 10.19 25.55
N SER A 314 3.31 9.71 25.45
CA SER A 314 3.65 8.58 24.54
C SER A 314 3.26 8.79 23.07
N TYR A 315 3.26 10.02 22.57
CA TYR A 315 2.83 10.32 21.19
C TYR A 315 3.59 9.50 20.12
N HIS A 316 4.83 9.11 20.36
CA HIS A 316 5.57 8.22 19.46
C HIS A 316 4.87 6.87 19.23
N ARG A 317 4.24 6.32 20.30
CA ARG A 317 3.43 5.08 20.19
C ARG A 317 2.15 5.33 19.41
N HIS A 318 1.50 6.46 19.67
CA HIS A 318 0.29 6.85 18.94
C HIS A 318 0.61 7.10 17.45
N SER A 319 1.74 7.76 17.16
CA SER A 319 2.21 7.97 15.79
C SER A 319 2.45 6.64 15.08
N ALA A 320 3.16 5.72 15.70
CA ALA A 320 3.41 4.39 15.16
C ALA A 320 2.10 3.62 14.90
N TYR A 321 1.18 3.62 15.87
CA TYR A 321 -0.12 2.98 15.72
C TYR A 321 -0.92 3.55 14.55
N LEU A 322 -0.96 4.87 14.39
CA LEU A 322 -1.66 5.53 13.29
C LEU A 322 -1.05 5.14 11.94
N LEU A 323 0.27 5.06 11.83
CA LEU A 323 0.96 4.68 10.60
C LEU A 323 0.73 3.21 10.23
N GLU A 324 0.76 2.33 11.21
CA GLU A 324 0.55 0.89 11.00
C GLU A 324 -0.89 0.56 10.57
N ASN A 325 -1.88 1.23 11.18
CA ASN A 325 -3.30 0.85 11.08
C ASN A 325 -4.13 1.78 10.18
N SER A 326 -3.54 2.82 9.59
CA SER A 326 -4.24 3.67 8.62
C SER A 326 -4.11 3.12 7.20
N ASP A 327 -5.13 3.37 6.39
CA ASP A 327 -5.02 3.23 4.94
C ASP A 327 -4.26 4.44 4.40
N ILE A 328 -3.08 4.20 3.85
CA ILE A 328 -2.18 5.23 3.32
C ILE A 328 -1.86 4.86 1.87
N ASP A 329 -2.36 5.67 0.94
CA ASP A 329 -2.19 5.43 -0.49
C ASP A 329 -0.70 5.38 -0.87
N GLY A 330 -0.34 4.43 -1.71
CA GLY A 330 1.02 4.23 -2.19
C GLY A 330 1.94 3.42 -1.27
N PHE A 331 1.52 3.14 -0.01
CA PHE A 331 2.30 2.36 0.94
C PHE A 331 1.85 0.90 0.97
N SER A 332 2.79 -0.02 0.82
CA SER A 332 2.58 -1.43 1.14
C SER A 332 2.50 -1.66 2.65
N GLN A 333 2.09 -2.84 3.09
CA GLN A 333 2.11 -3.16 4.53
C GLN A 333 3.54 -3.14 5.08
N VAL A 334 4.52 -3.60 4.30
CA VAL A 334 5.94 -3.55 4.68
C VAL A 334 6.42 -2.11 4.87
N ASP A 335 6.07 -1.20 3.94
CA ASP A 335 6.42 0.22 4.07
C ASP A 335 5.81 0.84 5.32
N LYS A 336 4.54 0.55 5.61
CA LYS A 336 3.86 1.03 6.82
C LYS A 336 4.53 0.52 8.09
N THR A 337 4.89 -0.76 8.12
CA THR A 337 5.58 -1.36 9.27
C THR A 337 6.97 -0.75 9.46
N ARG A 338 7.77 -0.56 8.38
CA ARG A 338 9.08 0.11 8.47
C ARG A 338 8.94 1.55 8.99
N LEU A 339 7.99 2.30 8.45
CA LEU A 339 7.72 3.68 8.86
C LEU A 339 7.22 3.76 10.31
N SER A 340 6.35 2.84 10.71
CA SER A 340 5.83 2.70 12.08
C SER A 340 6.97 2.42 13.07
N GLN A 341 7.87 1.48 12.78
CA GLN A 341 9.01 1.14 13.62
C GLN A 341 9.99 2.31 13.74
N LEU A 342 10.32 2.98 12.63
CA LEU A 342 11.16 4.17 12.64
C LEU A 342 10.59 5.25 13.58
N VAL A 343 9.29 5.52 13.47
CA VAL A 343 8.63 6.54 14.27
C VAL A 343 8.42 6.07 15.71
N MET A 344 8.18 4.78 15.97
CA MET A 344 8.05 4.23 17.33
C MET A 344 9.28 4.51 18.17
N HIS A 345 10.46 4.42 17.57
CA HIS A 345 11.74 4.43 18.28
C HIS A 345 12.49 5.76 18.23
N HIS A 346 11.89 6.83 17.66
CA HIS A 346 12.55 8.14 17.55
C HIS A 346 12.79 8.86 18.87
N ARG A 347 12.27 8.36 20.01
CA ARG A 347 12.44 8.95 21.35
C ARG A 347 12.23 7.91 22.45
N ARG A 348 12.55 8.32 23.70
CA ARG A 348 12.43 7.50 24.91
C ARG A 348 13.42 6.33 24.93
N LYS A 349 13.32 5.51 25.97
CA LYS A 349 14.20 4.35 26.17
C LYS A 349 13.95 3.31 25.11
N LEU A 350 15.00 2.79 24.53
CA LEU A 350 14.98 1.63 23.66
C LEU A 350 15.03 0.36 24.53
N LYS A 351 14.15 -0.59 24.28
CA LYS A 351 14.19 -1.89 24.94
C LYS A 351 15.13 -2.80 24.17
N PRO A 352 15.91 -3.68 24.84
CA PRO A 352 16.80 -4.61 24.14
C PRO A 352 16.08 -5.46 23.09
N ASP A 353 14.90 -6.01 23.41
CA ASP A 353 14.11 -6.84 22.51
C ASP A 353 13.63 -6.09 21.25
N SER A 354 13.46 -4.76 21.34
CA SER A 354 13.06 -3.94 20.19
C SER A 354 14.14 -3.80 19.12
N PHE A 355 15.40 -4.08 19.42
CA PHE A 355 16.47 -4.08 18.42
C PHE A 355 16.25 -5.17 17.37
N ASP A 356 15.98 -6.38 17.83
CA ASP A 356 15.73 -7.52 16.93
C ASP A 356 14.45 -7.31 16.12
N GLU A 357 13.40 -6.72 16.72
CA GLU A 357 12.18 -6.36 16.01
C GLU A 357 12.44 -5.37 14.86
N VAL A 358 13.16 -4.27 15.13
CA VAL A 358 13.51 -3.26 14.12
C VAL A 358 14.39 -3.89 13.02
N LYS A 359 15.39 -4.69 13.41
CA LYS A 359 16.30 -5.35 12.49
C LYS A 359 15.58 -6.39 11.61
N MET A 360 14.61 -7.10 12.15
CA MET A 360 13.79 -8.07 11.40
C MET A 360 12.97 -7.38 10.31
N VAL A 361 12.44 -6.18 10.58
CA VAL A 361 11.56 -5.43 9.67
C VAL A 361 12.33 -4.69 8.58
N GLY A 362 13.49 -4.11 8.89
CA GLY A 362 14.18 -3.22 7.96
C GLY A 362 15.71 -3.37 7.92
N GLY A 363 16.24 -4.46 8.50
CA GLY A 363 17.67 -4.71 8.54
C GLY A 363 18.45 -3.68 9.38
N ASP A 364 19.76 -3.67 9.20
CA ASP A 364 20.64 -2.69 9.86
C ASP A 364 20.33 -1.26 9.41
N ASN A 365 19.89 -1.07 8.16
CA ASN A 365 19.53 0.25 7.63
C ASN A 365 18.45 0.94 8.50
N LEU A 366 17.40 0.22 8.90
CA LEU A 366 16.34 0.81 9.74
C LEU A 366 16.85 1.21 11.13
N VAL A 367 17.83 0.48 11.67
CA VAL A 367 18.52 0.85 12.93
C VAL A 367 19.28 2.17 12.74
N TYR A 368 20.02 2.31 11.64
CA TYR A 368 20.76 3.53 11.32
C TYR A 368 19.83 4.73 11.11
N LEU A 369 18.74 4.55 10.37
CA LEU A 369 17.73 5.58 10.18
C LEU A 369 17.07 5.98 11.51
N THR A 370 16.88 5.04 12.43
CA THR A 370 16.35 5.32 13.77
C THR A 370 17.30 6.21 14.57
N LEU A 371 18.62 5.96 14.52
CA LEU A 371 19.61 6.83 15.15
C LEU A 371 19.56 8.25 14.56
N ILE A 372 19.56 8.35 13.25
CA ILE A 372 19.54 9.64 12.54
C ILE A 372 18.28 10.44 12.91
N LEU A 373 17.09 9.80 12.90
CA LEU A 373 15.84 10.47 13.25
C LEU A 373 15.84 10.93 14.71
N ARG A 374 16.33 10.09 15.64
CA ARG A 374 16.45 10.45 17.06
C ARG A 374 17.32 11.68 17.26
N LEU A 375 18.51 11.70 16.66
CA LEU A 375 19.42 12.84 16.76
C LEU A 375 18.80 14.12 16.16
N ALA A 376 18.13 14.00 15.02
CA ALA A 376 17.44 15.13 14.40
C ALA A 376 16.30 15.68 15.28
N VAL A 377 15.52 14.80 15.92
CA VAL A 377 14.44 15.22 16.84
C VAL A 377 15.01 15.83 18.12
N LEU A 378 16.08 15.25 18.69
CA LEU A 378 16.76 15.73 19.88
C LEU A 378 17.22 17.18 19.70
N VAL A 379 17.93 17.47 18.62
CA VAL A 379 18.43 18.81 18.30
C VAL A 379 17.30 19.86 18.21
N HIS A 380 16.14 19.47 17.73
CA HIS A 380 14.98 20.35 17.57
C HIS A 380 13.95 20.25 18.69
N HIS A 381 14.30 19.63 19.83
CA HIS A 381 13.40 19.46 20.97
C HIS A 381 12.91 20.81 21.54
N SER A 382 13.79 21.81 21.61
CA SER A 382 13.47 23.18 22.04
C SER A 382 12.61 23.95 21.06
N ARG A 383 12.36 23.44 19.85
CA ARG A 383 11.70 24.13 18.73
C ARG A 383 12.39 25.42 18.27
N SER A 384 13.65 25.61 18.68
CA SER A 384 14.48 26.76 18.28
C SER A 384 14.87 26.69 16.82
N LYS A 385 15.27 27.84 16.25
CA LYS A 385 15.95 27.87 14.96
C LYS A 385 17.45 27.71 15.21
N HIS A 386 18.10 26.98 14.31
CA HIS A 386 19.55 26.93 14.25
C HIS A 386 19.97 27.53 12.93
N ASP A 387 20.92 28.46 12.94
CA ASP A 387 21.47 29.11 11.74
C ASP A 387 22.43 28.15 11.01
N THR A 388 23.09 27.28 11.76
CA THR A 388 23.98 26.23 11.25
C THR A 388 23.55 24.86 11.75
N LEU A 389 24.07 23.78 11.17
CA LEU A 389 23.82 22.42 11.67
C LEU A 389 24.50 22.28 13.04
N PRO A 390 23.74 22.03 14.13
CA PRO A 390 24.28 22.03 15.48
C PRO A 390 25.09 20.78 15.82
N ILE A 391 24.96 19.72 15.04
CA ILE A 391 25.71 18.47 15.19
C ILE A 391 26.18 17.94 13.85
N GLN A 392 27.28 17.16 13.86
CA GLN A 392 27.78 16.36 12.76
C GLN A 392 27.77 14.89 13.19
N LEU A 393 27.64 13.97 12.23
CA LEU A 393 27.57 12.54 12.47
C LEU A 393 28.60 11.80 11.63
N ALA A 394 29.38 10.93 12.26
CA ALA A 394 30.32 10.06 11.56
C ALA A 394 30.09 8.61 11.99
N ALA A 395 30.02 7.69 11.03
CA ALA A 395 30.03 6.26 11.27
C ALA A 395 31.47 5.74 11.10
N LYS A 396 32.13 5.29 12.18
CA LYS A 396 33.46 4.66 12.12
C LYS A 396 33.35 3.23 11.56
N ASP A 397 32.33 2.53 11.99
CA ASP A 397 31.89 1.23 11.47
C ASP A 397 30.37 1.06 11.67
N ASN A 398 29.84 -0.14 11.50
CA ASN A 398 28.40 -0.42 11.61
C ASN A 398 27.85 -0.28 13.05
N HIS A 399 28.72 -0.28 14.05
CA HIS A 399 28.36 -0.25 15.46
C HIS A 399 28.96 0.92 16.24
N THR A 400 29.93 1.65 15.65
CA THR A 400 30.67 2.73 16.31
C THR A 400 30.42 4.05 15.62
N TRP A 401 29.86 5.01 16.35
CA TRP A 401 29.44 6.30 15.85
C TRP A 401 30.00 7.44 16.67
N GLU A 402 30.22 8.57 16.03
CA GLU A 402 30.66 9.81 16.67
C GLU A 402 29.73 10.95 16.31
N VAL A 403 29.24 11.64 17.33
CA VAL A 403 28.47 12.88 17.17
C VAL A 403 29.35 14.04 17.62
N SER A 404 29.61 14.99 16.72
CA SER A 404 30.36 16.21 17.05
C SER A 404 29.39 17.39 17.20
N VAL A 405 29.43 18.07 18.34
CA VAL A 405 28.55 19.20 18.66
C VAL A 405 29.24 20.52 18.35
N ASN A 406 28.55 21.39 17.63
CA ASN A 406 29.02 22.75 17.33
C ASN A 406 28.86 23.63 18.59
N LEU A 407 29.98 24.04 19.19
CA LEU A 407 30.00 24.88 20.39
C LEU A 407 29.56 26.34 20.15
N ALA A 408 29.52 26.79 18.90
CA ALA A 408 28.97 28.09 18.56
C ALA A 408 27.45 28.14 18.47
N ASP A 409 26.76 26.99 18.62
CA ASP A 409 25.27 26.94 18.68
C ASP A 409 24.81 27.34 20.09
N ASP A 410 23.80 28.22 20.16
CA ASP A 410 23.23 28.71 21.42
C ASP A 410 22.68 27.60 22.33
N ASN A 411 22.32 26.45 21.76
CA ASN A 411 21.78 25.31 22.49
C ASN A 411 22.82 24.18 22.71
N ALA A 412 24.11 24.42 22.43
CA ALA A 412 25.15 23.38 22.49
C ALA A 412 25.18 22.66 23.85
N SER A 413 25.06 23.37 24.97
CA SER A 413 25.05 22.78 26.31
C SER A 413 23.87 21.84 26.55
N LEU A 414 22.69 22.19 26.05
CA LEU A 414 21.48 21.37 26.13
C LEU A 414 21.64 20.11 25.29
N VAL A 415 22.10 20.28 24.03
CA VAL A 415 22.35 19.16 23.11
C VAL A 415 23.38 18.20 23.69
N LEU A 416 24.46 18.68 24.29
CA LEU A 416 25.48 17.84 24.96
C LEU A 416 24.88 17.03 26.11
N SER A 417 24.02 17.64 26.94
CA SER A 417 23.34 16.95 28.04
C SER A 417 22.41 15.85 27.53
N ASP A 418 21.63 16.14 26.49
CA ASP A 418 20.70 15.16 25.92
C ASP A 418 21.43 14.02 25.20
N LEU A 419 22.60 14.29 24.58
CA LEU A 419 23.43 13.27 23.95
C LEU A 419 24.06 12.31 24.96
N GLN A 420 24.32 12.76 26.19
CA GLN A 420 24.83 11.87 27.24
C GLN A 420 23.82 10.76 27.57
N ASP A 421 22.55 11.10 27.61
CA ASP A 421 21.47 10.11 27.79
C ASP A 421 21.36 9.15 26.60
N GLU A 422 21.60 9.64 25.38
CA GLU A 422 21.58 8.82 24.17
C GLU A 422 22.71 7.77 24.13
N ILE A 423 23.90 8.07 24.64
CA ILE A 423 25.01 7.10 24.74
C ILE A 423 24.55 5.85 25.47
N ASP A 424 23.94 6.01 26.66
CA ASP A 424 23.46 4.91 27.48
C ASP A 424 22.31 4.13 26.81
N ILE A 425 21.48 4.84 26.04
CA ILE A 425 20.34 4.24 25.30
C ILE A 425 20.87 3.35 24.18
N TRP A 426 21.81 3.83 23.36
CA TRP A 426 22.33 3.09 22.21
C TRP A 426 23.24 1.92 22.60
N GLN A 427 23.97 2.04 23.73
CA GLN A 427 24.75 0.93 24.26
C GLN A 427 23.90 -0.32 24.51
N LYS A 428 22.61 -0.16 24.88
CA LYS A 428 21.67 -1.28 25.07
C LYS A 428 21.30 -1.99 23.77
N TRP A 429 21.49 -1.33 22.64
CA TRP A 429 21.33 -1.92 21.31
C TRP A 429 22.66 -2.38 20.71
N GLY A 430 23.73 -2.50 21.52
CA GLY A 430 25.04 -2.94 21.09
C GLY A 430 25.77 -1.95 20.18
N MET A 431 25.36 -0.67 20.21
CA MET A 431 25.98 0.40 19.44
C MET A 431 26.75 1.34 20.36
N SER A 432 27.96 1.69 19.97
CA SER A 432 28.82 2.65 20.69
C SER A 432 28.67 4.04 20.08
N LEU A 433 28.17 4.97 20.88
CA LEU A 433 28.04 6.38 20.50
C LEU A 433 29.06 7.19 21.33
N SER A 434 29.94 7.94 20.66
CA SER A 434 30.86 8.89 21.30
C SER A 434 30.48 10.31 20.96
N VAL A 435 30.71 11.25 21.87
CA VAL A 435 30.43 12.67 21.68
C VAL A 435 31.73 13.45 21.67
N ALA A 436 31.93 14.25 20.65
CA ALA A 436 32.99 15.21 20.48
C ALA A 436 32.43 16.64 20.36
N THR A 437 33.28 17.63 20.45
CA THR A 437 32.90 19.05 20.22
C THR A 437 33.80 19.67 19.17
N TYR A 438 33.26 20.65 18.42
CA TYR A 438 34.05 21.44 17.49
C TYR A 438 33.57 22.89 17.49
N GLU A 439 34.49 23.78 17.13
CA GLU A 439 34.17 25.15 16.78
C GLU A 439 34.28 25.30 15.26
N PRO A 440 33.30 25.89 14.56
CA PRO A 440 33.43 26.13 13.14
C PRO A 440 34.55 27.10 12.90
N ALA A 441 35.39 26.85 11.89
CA ALA A 441 36.41 27.79 11.47
C ALA A 441 35.74 29.15 11.14
N ILE A 442 36.18 30.19 11.81
CA ILE A 442 35.72 31.56 11.52
C ILE A 442 36.28 31.89 10.12
N GLY A 443 35.39 31.83 9.11
CA GLY A 443 35.70 32.17 7.72
C GLY A 443 35.64 33.66 7.48
#